data_970b08023f165a2496d50c1349fea713
#
_entry.id   970b08023f165a2496d50c1349fea713
#
_cell.length_a   1.000
_cell.length_b   1.000
_cell.length_c   1.000
_cell.angle_alpha   90.00
_cell.angle_beta   90.00
_cell.angle_gamma   90.00
#
_symmetry.space_group_name_H-M   'P 1'
#
loop_
_entity.id
_entity.type
_entity.pdbx_description
1 polymer ?
#
loop_
_entity_poly.entity_id
_entity_poly.type
_entity_poly.pdbx_seq_one_letter_code
_entity_poly.pdbx_strand_id
1 'polypeptide(L)'
;PPRSTLFPYTTLFRSTDPRSADFVKDMKDWSSLTDNIFMWDYVVQFKTFTGPFPNFSVLQPNIRLFREHGIPMMFQQGSGNSWSDFSEYKQALISRLLWDADLNEPAFREKFFHAFYGAAADVMLEYFELVQHEMEKQADTRTLDIYGYPALYSGWFLKPELLILYRKMMDSAQLLVQEDPVRLKRLLRQRCSVDFAFLDVALSLNHPALSFFRMQDGRRTINPVMKDYLDRFVRNCEATGIKTIDENGYSPEAYRTQALNVAAMAVKPNKAAGKQISSLTPVSPLYDVGGTRALTDGLFGGQHFRLNWLGYQGHDMEVLIDFGQAETFSRVETNFFLDLVSWIFLPLEVRIEVSDNGKDFNTVHTEKISEPVRNFGQKPVHFSFSFPETRAKFLKITAISHKTCPDWHRG
;
A
#
# COMPACT_ATOMS: atom_id res chain seq x y z
N PRO A 1 -32.99 -11.16 0.80
CA PRO A 1 -32.07 -11.54 1.87
C PRO A 1 -31.20 -10.31 2.16
N PRO A 2 -30.87 -10.01 3.44
CA PRO A 2 -29.88 -9.01 3.69
C PRO A 2 -28.66 -9.39 2.84
N ARG A 3 -28.15 -8.46 2.05
CA ARG A 3 -26.83 -8.62 1.44
C ARG A 3 -25.92 -8.86 2.63
N SER A 4 -25.56 -10.11 2.83
CA SER A 4 -24.47 -10.42 3.74
C SER A 4 -23.31 -9.58 3.22
N THR A 5 -22.91 -8.60 4.00
CA THR A 5 -21.59 -7.99 3.85
C THR A 5 -20.60 -9.10 4.18
N LEU A 6 -20.55 -10.03 3.25
CA LEU A 6 -19.60 -11.10 3.23
C LEU A 6 -18.29 -10.43 2.90
N PHE A 7 -17.45 -10.47 3.86
CA PHE A 7 -16.03 -10.24 3.82
C PHE A 7 -15.54 -8.80 4.00
N PRO A 8 -14.55 -8.65 4.84
CA PRO A 8 -13.48 -7.76 4.51
C PRO A 8 -12.78 -8.35 3.27
N TYR A 9 -13.25 -7.99 2.07
CA TYR A 9 -12.63 -8.36 0.78
C TYR A 9 -11.17 -7.87 0.65
N THR A 10 -10.66 -7.22 1.66
CA THR A 10 -9.34 -6.59 1.71
C THR A 10 -8.26 -7.48 2.31
N THR A 11 -8.62 -8.51 3.07
CA THR A 11 -7.65 -9.37 3.75
C THR A 11 -7.52 -10.74 3.08
N LEU A 12 -6.29 -11.22 2.98
CA LEU A 12 -6.02 -12.56 2.48
C LEU A 12 -6.71 -13.60 3.36
N PHE A 13 -7.54 -14.45 2.77
CA PHE A 13 -8.15 -15.58 3.45
C PHE A 13 -7.09 -16.59 3.90
N ARG A 14 -7.13 -16.94 5.17
CA ARG A 14 -6.31 -18.00 5.78
C ARG A 14 -7.24 -18.94 6.53
N SER A 15 -7.41 -20.15 6.07
CA SER A 15 -8.35 -21.13 6.61
C SER A 15 -8.19 -21.43 8.10
N THR A 16 -7.00 -21.22 8.64
CA THR A 16 -6.65 -21.44 10.05
C THR A 16 -6.64 -20.17 10.91
N ASP A 17 -6.89 -18.98 10.31
CA ASP A 17 -6.87 -17.71 11.02
C ASP A 17 -8.23 -17.46 11.70
N PRO A 18 -8.27 -17.15 13.01
CA PRO A 18 -9.52 -16.79 13.70
C PRO A 18 -10.29 -15.64 13.05
N ARG A 19 -9.59 -14.72 12.38
CA ARG A 19 -10.19 -13.61 11.63
C ARG A 19 -10.98 -14.06 10.40
N SER A 20 -10.76 -15.28 9.94
CA SER A 20 -11.50 -15.94 8.85
C SER A 20 -12.64 -16.83 9.35
N ALA A 21 -12.92 -16.87 10.66
CA ALA A 21 -13.88 -17.81 11.26
C ALA A 21 -15.29 -17.64 10.70
N ASP A 22 -15.73 -16.40 10.49
CA ASP A 22 -17.07 -16.11 9.92
C ASP A 22 -17.18 -16.68 8.49
N PHE A 23 -16.15 -16.52 7.68
CA PHE A 23 -16.14 -17.09 6.33
C PHE A 23 -16.19 -18.63 6.35
N VAL A 24 -15.39 -19.24 7.22
CA VAL A 24 -15.40 -20.71 7.35
C VAL A 24 -16.77 -21.18 7.80
N LYS A 25 -17.42 -20.43 8.70
CA LYS A 25 -18.79 -20.72 9.14
C LYS A 25 -19.78 -20.61 7.98
N ASP A 26 -19.77 -19.49 7.25
CA ASP A 26 -20.68 -19.25 6.14
C ASP A 26 -20.52 -20.33 5.05
N MET A 27 -19.27 -20.72 4.75
CA MET A 27 -18.98 -21.78 3.80
C MET A 27 -19.57 -23.13 4.27
N LYS A 28 -19.47 -23.49 5.57
CA LYS A 28 -20.08 -24.68 6.15
C LYS A 28 -21.60 -24.64 6.06
N ASP A 29 -22.20 -23.50 6.40
CA ASP A 29 -23.64 -23.32 6.35
C ASP A 29 -24.16 -23.49 4.91
N TRP A 30 -23.50 -22.89 3.91
CA TRP A 30 -23.85 -23.04 2.50
C TRP A 30 -23.66 -24.48 2.02
N SER A 31 -22.55 -25.16 2.40
CA SER A 31 -22.29 -26.54 2.02
C SER A 31 -23.33 -27.52 2.60
N SER A 32 -24.03 -27.15 3.69
CA SER A 32 -25.13 -27.93 4.24
C SER A 32 -26.44 -27.79 3.44
N LEU A 33 -26.56 -26.74 2.63
CA LEU A 33 -27.77 -26.40 1.87
C LEU A 33 -27.70 -26.81 0.40
N THR A 34 -26.51 -26.88 -0.18
CA THR A 34 -26.33 -27.18 -1.61
C THR A 34 -24.94 -27.73 -1.91
N ASP A 35 -24.89 -28.66 -2.89
CA ASP A 35 -23.64 -29.19 -3.46
C ASP A 35 -23.12 -28.34 -4.66
N ASN A 36 -23.86 -27.30 -5.06
CA ASN A 36 -23.53 -26.45 -6.22
C ASN A 36 -22.92 -25.11 -5.74
N ILE A 37 -21.74 -25.17 -5.17
CA ILE A 37 -21.01 -23.99 -4.74
C ILE A 37 -19.89 -23.68 -5.74
N PHE A 38 -19.82 -22.43 -6.18
CA PHE A 38 -18.70 -21.89 -6.95
C PHE A 38 -17.89 -20.95 -6.06
N MET A 39 -16.62 -21.30 -5.78
CA MET A 39 -15.73 -20.47 -5.00
C MET A 39 -14.97 -19.50 -5.89
N TRP A 40 -15.10 -18.22 -5.59
CA TRP A 40 -14.29 -17.17 -6.20
C TRP A 40 -13.28 -16.67 -5.16
N ASP A 41 -12.02 -16.95 -5.37
CA ASP A 41 -10.93 -16.62 -4.46
C ASP A 41 -9.92 -15.67 -5.12
N TYR A 42 -9.27 -14.85 -4.32
CA TYR A 42 -8.33 -13.82 -4.76
C TYR A 42 -6.91 -14.21 -4.39
N VAL A 43 -5.99 -14.30 -5.36
CA VAL A 43 -4.64 -14.83 -5.14
C VAL A 43 -3.52 -13.83 -5.41
N VAL A 44 -3.86 -12.58 -5.71
CA VAL A 44 -2.91 -11.49 -5.97
C VAL A 44 -3.32 -10.21 -5.25
N GLN A 45 -2.42 -9.24 -5.23
CA GLN A 45 -2.70 -7.90 -4.72
C GLN A 45 -3.12 -6.98 -5.86
N PHE A 46 -4.37 -6.50 -5.86
CA PHE A 46 -4.97 -5.80 -6.99
C PHE A 46 -4.48 -4.35 -7.16
N LYS A 47 -4.17 -3.68 -6.07
CA LYS A 47 -3.62 -2.30 -6.11
C LYS A 47 -2.15 -2.25 -6.50
N THR A 48 -1.43 -3.39 -6.43
CA THR A 48 -0.03 -3.46 -6.84
C THR A 48 0.32 -4.88 -7.27
N PHE A 49 -0.17 -5.33 -8.42
CA PHE A 49 0.16 -6.64 -8.98
C PHE A 49 1.67 -6.93 -8.94
N THR A 50 2.46 -5.91 -9.30
CA THR A 50 3.91 -6.03 -9.38
C THR A 50 4.60 -6.12 -8.02
N GLY A 51 3.97 -5.63 -6.92
CA GLY A 51 4.57 -5.68 -5.59
C GLY A 51 4.66 -7.10 -5.00
N PRO A 52 5.62 -7.37 -4.10
CA PRO A 52 5.71 -8.66 -3.42
C PRO A 52 4.43 -8.97 -2.63
N PHE A 53 3.85 -10.14 -2.88
CA PHE A 53 2.65 -10.63 -2.21
C PHE A 53 2.83 -12.08 -1.78
N PRO A 54 3.50 -12.32 -0.63
CA PRO A 54 3.94 -13.63 -0.17
C PRO A 54 2.80 -14.45 0.46
N ASN A 55 1.81 -14.85 -0.35
CA ASN A 55 0.63 -15.62 0.09
C ASN A 55 0.70 -17.12 -0.21
N PHE A 56 1.88 -17.66 -0.50
CA PHE A 56 2.01 -19.04 -0.98
C PHE A 56 1.66 -20.08 0.08
N SER A 57 1.94 -19.79 1.36
CA SER A 57 1.65 -20.71 2.46
C SER A 57 0.16 -20.97 2.70
N VAL A 58 -0.74 -20.14 2.17
CA VAL A 58 -2.19 -20.29 2.34
C VAL A 58 -2.88 -20.96 1.15
N LEU A 59 -2.25 -21.02 -0.03
CA LEU A 59 -2.90 -21.54 -1.25
C LEU A 59 -3.33 -23.00 -1.10
N GLN A 60 -2.43 -23.88 -0.68
CA GLN A 60 -2.73 -25.29 -0.52
C GLN A 60 -3.72 -25.57 0.62
N PRO A 61 -3.56 -25.01 1.84
CA PRO A 61 -4.54 -25.18 2.91
C PRO A 61 -5.94 -24.71 2.54
N ASN A 62 -6.05 -23.58 1.83
CA ASN A 62 -7.36 -23.06 1.39
C ASN A 62 -8.03 -24.01 0.38
N ILE A 63 -7.30 -24.48 -0.63
CA ILE A 63 -7.85 -25.43 -1.63
C ILE A 63 -8.25 -26.73 -0.98
N ARG A 64 -7.48 -27.25 0.00
CA ARG A 64 -7.87 -28.42 0.79
C ARG A 64 -9.18 -28.20 1.54
N LEU A 65 -9.30 -27.06 2.22
CA LEU A 65 -10.52 -26.71 2.95
C LEU A 65 -11.74 -26.67 2.01
N PHE A 66 -11.61 -26.04 0.85
CA PHE A 66 -12.71 -25.99 -0.14
C PHE A 66 -13.12 -27.38 -0.61
N ARG A 67 -12.14 -28.25 -0.90
CA ARG A 67 -12.40 -29.68 -1.24
C ARG A 67 -13.11 -30.43 -0.10
N GLU A 68 -12.66 -30.25 1.14
CA GLU A 68 -13.23 -30.90 2.33
C GLU A 68 -14.70 -30.50 2.57
N HIS A 69 -15.09 -29.31 2.13
CA HIS A 69 -16.47 -28.84 2.17
C HIS A 69 -17.27 -29.13 0.90
N GLY A 70 -16.75 -30.00 0.03
CA GLY A 70 -17.46 -30.44 -1.17
C GLY A 70 -17.65 -29.37 -2.23
N ILE A 71 -16.80 -28.34 -2.27
CA ILE A 71 -16.88 -27.28 -3.28
C ILE A 71 -16.26 -27.76 -4.59
N PRO A 72 -17.06 -28.00 -5.64
CA PRO A 72 -16.59 -28.67 -6.85
C PRO A 72 -15.95 -27.71 -7.87
N MET A 73 -16.20 -26.42 -7.75
CA MET A 73 -15.77 -25.43 -8.73
C MET A 73 -15.07 -24.25 -8.07
N MET A 74 -13.91 -23.86 -8.60
CA MET A 74 -13.12 -22.74 -8.07
C MET A 74 -12.62 -21.85 -9.19
N PHE A 75 -12.63 -20.54 -8.95
CA PHE A 75 -11.95 -19.53 -9.75
C PHE A 75 -10.94 -18.79 -8.88
N GLN A 76 -9.68 -18.96 -9.20
CA GLN A 76 -8.56 -18.30 -8.52
C GLN A 76 -8.18 -17.05 -9.31
N GLN A 77 -8.71 -15.89 -8.89
CA GLN A 77 -8.50 -14.64 -9.61
C GLN A 77 -7.06 -14.13 -9.43
N GLY A 78 -6.33 -14.16 -10.53
CA GLY A 78 -4.99 -13.57 -10.65
C GLY A 78 -5.02 -12.16 -11.26
N SER A 79 -3.88 -11.77 -11.84
CA SER A 79 -3.67 -10.43 -12.42
C SER A 79 -4.18 -10.28 -13.88
N GLY A 80 -4.93 -11.25 -14.39
CA GLY A 80 -5.42 -11.22 -15.77
C GLY A 80 -4.29 -11.15 -16.80
N ASN A 81 -4.32 -10.13 -17.65
CA ASN A 81 -3.29 -9.89 -18.68
C ASN A 81 -2.03 -9.19 -18.13
N SER A 82 -2.01 -8.83 -16.86
CA SER A 82 -0.87 -8.21 -16.18
C SER A 82 0.00 -9.27 -15.51
N TRP A 83 1.22 -8.89 -15.13
CA TRP A 83 2.11 -9.74 -14.39
C TRP A 83 2.03 -9.42 -12.89
N SER A 84 2.02 -10.46 -12.05
CA SER A 84 2.07 -10.34 -10.58
C SER A 84 3.29 -11.04 -10.01
N ASP A 85 3.59 -10.76 -8.74
CA ASP A 85 4.71 -11.36 -8.02
C ASP A 85 4.71 -12.90 -8.13
N PHE A 86 5.82 -13.48 -8.61
CA PHE A 86 5.99 -14.90 -8.91
C PHE A 86 4.86 -15.51 -9.76
N SER A 87 4.33 -14.74 -10.71
CA SER A 87 3.12 -15.09 -11.47
C SER A 87 3.18 -16.49 -12.08
N GLU A 88 4.31 -16.85 -12.71
CA GLU A 88 4.47 -18.14 -13.38
C GLU A 88 4.47 -19.30 -12.39
N TYR A 89 5.17 -19.15 -11.25
CA TYR A 89 5.16 -20.16 -10.20
C TYR A 89 3.78 -20.28 -9.55
N LYS A 90 3.15 -19.14 -9.23
CA LYS A 90 1.82 -19.11 -8.61
C LYS A 90 0.77 -19.82 -9.49
N GLN A 91 0.76 -19.53 -10.78
CA GLN A 91 -0.16 -20.18 -11.74
C GLN A 91 0.11 -21.68 -11.85
N ALA A 92 1.39 -22.08 -11.95
CA ALA A 92 1.76 -23.49 -12.02
C ALA A 92 1.36 -24.24 -10.73
N LEU A 93 1.61 -23.63 -9.56
CA LEU A 93 1.24 -24.22 -8.26
C LEU A 93 -0.27 -24.35 -8.13
N ILE A 94 -1.04 -23.31 -8.38
CA ILE A 94 -2.51 -23.33 -8.29
C ILE A 94 -3.08 -24.40 -9.25
N SER A 95 -2.60 -24.43 -10.50
CA SER A 95 -3.06 -25.45 -11.48
C SER A 95 -2.82 -26.87 -10.98
N ARG A 96 -1.69 -27.12 -10.33
CA ARG A 96 -1.39 -28.44 -9.74
C ARG A 96 -2.24 -28.73 -8.51
N LEU A 97 -2.45 -27.75 -7.64
CA LEU A 97 -3.27 -27.89 -6.43
C LEU A 97 -4.75 -28.12 -6.74
N LEU A 98 -5.28 -27.47 -7.78
CA LEU A 98 -6.66 -27.69 -8.23
C LEU A 98 -6.87 -29.13 -8.78
N TRP A 99 -5.81 -29.76 -9.29
CA TRP A 99 -5.83 -31.16 -9.72
C TRP A 99 -5.56 -32.13 -8.57
N ASP A 100 -4.59 -31.82 -7.72
CA ASP A 100 -4.14 -32.62 -6.59
C ASP A 100 -3.84 -31.69 -5.39
N ALA A 101 -4.83 -31.55 -4.51
CA ALA A 101 -4.72 -30.69 -3.32
C ALA A 101 -3.70 -31.23 -2.30
N ASP A 102 -3.25 -32.49 -2.43
CA ASP A 102 -2.26 -33.13 -1.55
C ASP A 102 -0.86 -33.15 -2.14
N LEU A 103 -0.62 -32.37 -3.21
CA LEU A 103 0.68 -32.16 -3.82
C LEU A 103 1.78 -31.92 -2.77
N ASN A 104 2.93 -32.58 -2.94
CA ASN A 104 4.14 -32.19 -2.20
C ASN A 104 4.67 -30.87 -2.76
N GLU A 105 4.17 -29.75 -2.20
CA GLU A 105 4.48 -28.38 -2.64
C GLU A 105 5.98 -28.10 -2.56
N PRO A 106 6.73 -28.40 -1.48
CA PRO A 106 8.17 -28.13 -1.41
C PRO A 106 8.96 -28.80 -2.54
N ALA A 107 8.69 -30.06 -2.84
CA ALA A 107 9.36 -30.77 -3.93
C ALA A 107 8.96 -30.20 -5.31
N PHE A 108 7.71 -29.77 -5.49
CA PHE A 108 7.25 -29.12 -6.70
C PHE A 108 7.94 -27.76 -6.89
N ARG A 109 8.04 -26.95 -5.83
CA ARG A 109 8.70 -25.66 -5.81
C ARG A 109 10.17 -25.77 -6.23
N GLU A 110 10.93 -26.62 -5.57
CA GLU A 110 12.34 -26.86 -5.88
C GLU A 110 12.51 -27.20 -7.37
N LYS A 111 11.76 -28.19 -7.87
CA LYS A 111 11.80 -28.61 -9.27
C LYS A 111 11.43 -27.46 -10.22
N PHE A 112 10.40 -26.68 -9.88
CA PHE A 112 9.98 -25.55 -10.71
C PHE A 112 11.08 -24.48 -10.80
N PHE A 113 11.65 -24.07 -9.64
CA PHE A 113 12.66 -23.01 -9.61
C PHE A 113 13.93 -23.41 -10.39
N HIS A 114 14.41 -24.64 -10.25
CA HIS A 114 15.56 -25.11 -11.01
C HIS A 114 15.26 -25.15 -12.53
N ALA A 115 14.10 -25.59 -12.94
CA ALA A 115 13.71 -25.60 -14.35
C ALA A 115 13.53 -24.17 -14.91
N PHE A 116 12.99 -23.25 -14.11
CA PHE A 116 12.61 -21.91 -14.54
C PHE A 116 13.77 -20.91 -14.48
N TYR A 117 14.56 -20.90 -13.40
CA TYR A 117 15.66 -19.96 -13.17
C TYR A 117 17.06 -20.53 -13.46
N GLY A 118 17.21 -21.86 -13.60
CA GLY A 118 18.50 -22.52 -13.93
C GLY A 118 19.57 -22.22 -12.88
N ALA A 119 20.71 -21.66 -13.31
CA ALA A 119 21.84 -21.36 -12.41
C ALA A 119 21.49 -20.38 -11.28
N ALA A 120 20.44 -19.57 -11.42
CA ALA A 120 19.98 -18.65 -10.38
C ALA A 120 18.95 -19.29 -9.41
N ALA A 121 18.61 -20.57 -9.56
CA ALA A 121 17.53 -21.21 -8.82
C ALA A 121 17.72 -21.14 -7.31
N ASP A 122 18.90 -21.47 -6.80
CA ASP A 122 19.17 -21.51 -5.36
C ASP A 122 19.02 -20.14 -4.72
N VAL A 123 19.54 -19.08 -5.36
CA VAL A 123 19.38 -17.70 -4.87
C VAL A 123 17.91 -17.26 -4.91
N MET A 124 17.16 -17.69 -5.92
CA MET A 124 15.74 -17.36 -6.06
C MET A 124 14.88 -18.12 -5.06
N LEU A 125 15.22 -19.36 -4.72
CA LEU A 125 14.60 -20.13 -3.64
C LEU A 125 14.86 -19.46 -2.28
N GLU A 126 16.11 -19.11 -2.00
CA GLU A 126 16.47 -18.40 -0.76
C GLU A 126 15.69 -17.08 -0.63
N TYR A 127 15.61 -16.28 -1.70
CA TYR A 127 14.80 -15.06 -1.71
C TYR A 127 13.32 -15.35 -1.44
N PHE A 128 12.75 -16.33 -2.12
CA PHE A 128 11.35 -16.74 -1.95
C PHE A 128 11.06 -17.12 -0.49
N GLU A 129 11.89 -18.01 0.06
CA GLU A 129 11.72 -18.51 1.43
C GLU A 129 11.93 -17.40 2.48
N LEU A 130 12.89 -16.52 2.25
CA LEU A 130 13.15 -15.38 3.14
C LEU A 130 11.95 -14.43 3.19
N VAL A 131 11.36 -14.08 2.06
CA VAL A 131 10.18 -13.20 2.02
C VAL A 131 8.98 -13.83 2.72
N GLN A 132 8.72 -15.14 2.47
CA GLN A 132 7.65 -15.89 3.16
C GLN A 132 7.90 -15.90 4.67
N HIS A 133 9.10 -16.24 5.10
CA HIS A 133 9.47 -16.31 6.51
C HIS A 133 9.32 -14.95 7.23
N GLU A 134 9.80 -13.87 6.62
CA GLU A 134 9.66 -12.52 7.21
C GLU A 134 8.19 -12.07 7.29
N MET A 135 7.37 -12.47 6.33
CA MET A 135 5.93 -12.23 6.39
C MET A 135 5.29 -13.02 7.54
N GLU A 136 5.63 -14.29 7.69
CA GLU A 136 5.01 -15.17 8.69
C GLU A 136 5.31 -14.76 10.14
N LYS A 137 6.46 -14.12 10.41
CA LYS A 137 6.82 -13.64 11.75
C LYS A 137 5.77 -12.75 12.42
N GLN A 138 4.93 -12.07 11.69
CA GLN A 138 3.91 -11.17 12.21
C GLN A 138 2.51 -11.45 11.64
N ALA A 139 2.31 -12.59 10.99
CA ALA A 139 1.06 -12.94 10.35
C ALA A 139 -0.12 -13.06 11.33
N ASP A 140 0.13 -13.34 12.60
CA ASP A 140 -0.91 -13.41 13.64
C ASP A 140 -1.47 -12.04 14.02
N THR A 141 -0.66 -10.98 13.86
CA THR A 141 -1.04 -9.60 14.24
C THR A 141 -1.27 -8.68 13.05
N ARG A 142 -0.81 -9.08 11.86
CA ARG A 142 -0.94 -8.31 10.62
C ARG A 142 -1.58 -9.16 9.52
N THR A 143 -2.21 -8.50 8.57
CA THR A 143 -2.83 -9.15 7.41
C THR A 143 -2.24 -8.61 6.12
N LEU A 144 -2.12 -9.50 5.13
CA LEU A 144 -1.90 -9.08 3.74
C LEU A 144 -3.23 -8.58 3.19
N ASP A 145 -3.23 -7.34 2.73
CA ASP A 145 -4.40 -6.72 2.11
C ASP A 145 -4.31 -6.86 0.60
N ILE A 146 -5.35 -7.40 -0.03
CA ILE A 146 -5.41 -7.54 -1.49
C ILE A 146 -5.48 -6.19 -2.22
N TYR A 147 -5.80 -5.11 -1.51
CA TYR A 147 -5.72 -3.73 -1.99
C TYR A 147 -4.57 -2.94 -1.35
N GLY A 148 -3.66 -3.62 -0.67
CA GLY A 148 -2.47 -3.02 -0.08
C GLY A 148 -1.44 -2.55 -1.11
N TYR A 149 -0.34 -2.00 -0.62
CA TYR A 149 0.80 -1.56 -1.42
C TYR A 149 2.10 -1.66 -0.59
N PRO A 150 3.29 -1.69 -1.21
CA PRO A 150 4.53 -2.03 -0.51
C PRO A 150 4.83 -1.17 0.72
N ALA A 151 4.55 0.13 0.68
CA ALA A 151 4.84 1.01 1.82
C ALA A 151 4.08 0.63 3.10
N LEU A 152 2.89 0.00 3.01
CA LEU A 152 2.16 -0.52 4.17
C LEU A 152 2.92 -1.62 4.92
N TYR A 153 3.78 -2.34 4.20
CA TYR A 153 4.53 -3.47 4.75
C TYR A 153 5.98 -3.11 5.12
N SER A 154 6.32 -1.82 5.07
CA SER A 154 7.66 -1.29 5.40
C SER A 154 8.09 -1.49 6.86
N GLY A 155 7.15 -1.69 7.76
CA GLY A 155 7.41 -2.11 9.13
C GLY A 155 7.36 -3.63 9.34
N TRP A 156 7.32 -4.42 8.27
CA TRP A 156 7.13 -5.87 8.31
C TRP A 156 8.14 -6.57 7.38
N PHE A 157 7.69 -7.30 6.35
CA PHE A 157 8.56 -8.04 5.43
C PHE A 157 9.19 -7.16 4.32
N LEU A 158 8.83 -5.89 4.21
CA LEU A 158 9.43 -4.90 3.30
C LEU A 158 10.18 -3.78 4.04
N LYS A 159 10.80 -4.11 5.18
CA LYS A 159 11.68 -3.17 5.90
C LYS A 159 12.82 -2.69 4.98
N PRO A 160 13.30 -1.45 5.14
CA PRO A 160 14.41 -0.92 4.35
C PRO A 160 15.62 -1.84 4.24
N GLU A 161 16.02 -2.47 5.36
CA GLU A 161 17.16 -3.38 5.42
C GLU A 161 16.92 -4.66 4.60
N LEU A 162 15.70 -5.20 4.67
CA LEU A 162 15.30 -6.38 3.89
C LEU A 162 15.21 -6.04 2.39
N LEU A 163 14.68 -4.89 2.02
CA LEU A 163 14.62 -4.45 0.63
C LEU A 163 16.01 -4.28 0.02
N ILE A 164 16.98 -3.77 0.79
CA ILE A 164 18.39 -3.71 0.37
C ILE A 164 18.95 -5.12 0.17
N LEU A 165 18.66 -6.05 1.08
CA LEU A 165 19.08 -7.46 0.95
C LEU A 165 18.45 -8.14 -0.26
N TYR A 166 17.13 -8.02 -0.43
CA TYR A 166 16.42 -8.60 -1.58
C TYR A 166 16.98 -8.13 -2.91
N ARG A 167 17.32 -6.84 -3.02
CA ARG A 167 17.95 -6.32 -4.22
C ARG A 167 19.33 -6.89 -4.46
N LYS A 168 20.15 -7.08 -3.42
CA LYS A 168 21.47 -7.75 -3.55
C LYS A 168 21.32 -9.19 -4.02
N MET A 169 20.29 -9.91 -3.54
CA MET A 169 20.00 -11.26 -4.03
C MET A 169 19.61 -11.25 -5.51
N MET A 170 18.80 -10.28 -5.96
CA MET A 170 18.48 -10.10 -7.38
C MET A 170 19.72 -9.76 -8.22
N ASP A 171 20.65 -8.95 -7.70
CA ASP A 171 21.93 -8.64 -8.36
C ASP A 171 22.78 -9.93 -8.53
N SER A 172 22.90 -10.73 -7.47
CA SER A 172 23.62 -12.02 -7.49
C SER A 172 22.99 -13.01 -8.46
N ALA A 173 21.67 -13.16 -8.41
CA ALA A 173 20.92 -14.05 -9.31
C ALA A 173 21.08 -13.63 -10.78
N GLN A 174 21.08 -12.33 -11.06
CA GLN A 174 21.25 -11.80 -12.43
C GLN A 174 22.61 -12.13 -13.01
N LEU A 175 23.69 -12.05 -12.22
CA LEU A 175 25.03 -12.42 -12.67
C LEU A 175 25.11 -13.90 -13.08
N LEU A 176 24.40 -14.78 -12.40
CA LEU A 176 24.42 -16.23 -12.69
C LEU A 176 23.74 -16.60 -14.01
N VAL A 177 22.84 -15.75 -14.52
CA VAL A 177 22.06 -16.02 -15.75
C VAL A 177 22.25 -14.95 -16.82
N GLN A 178 23.26 -14.09 -16.71
CA GLN A 178 23.47 -12.96 -17.63
C GLN A 178 23.71 -13.40 -19.10
N GLU A 179 24.27 -14.58 -19.30
CA GLU A 179 24.53 -15.17 -20.62
C GLU A 179 23.36 -16.06 -21.13
N ASP A 180 22.30 -16.22 -20.35
CA ASP A 180 21.11 -16.97 -20.74
C ASP A 180 19.91 -16.00 -20.91
N PRO A 181 19.61 -15.57 -22.14
CA PRO A 181 18.61 -14.53 -22.39
C PRO A 181 17.20 -14.93 -21.95
N VAL A 182 16.89 -16.23 -21.94
CA VAL A 182 15.57 -16.73 -21.51
C VAL A 182 15.43 -16.63 -20.00
N ARG A 183 16.41 -17.15 -19.27
CA ARG A 183 16.42 -17.10 -17.80
C ARG A 183 16.63 -15.69 -17.27
N LEU A 184 17.47 -14.91 -17.92
CA LEU A 184 17.64 -13.49 -17.62
C LEU A 184 16.33 -12.72 -17.73
N LYS A 185 15.55 -12.92 -18.81
CA LYS A 185 14.24 -12.27 -18.96
C LYS A 185 13.26 -12.66 -17.85
N ARG A 186 13.22 -13.93 -17.45
CA ARG A 186 12.40 -14.44 -16.35
C ARG A 186 12.80 -13.80 -15.02
N LEU A 187 14.10 -13.74 -14.74
CA LEU A 187 14.65 -13.10 -13.55
C LEU A 187 14.36 -11.61 -13.50
N LEU A 188 14.59 -10.88 -14.61
CA LEU A 188 14.31 -9.44 -14.68
C LEU A 188 12.85 -9.12 -14.43
N ARG A 189 11.95 -10.01 -14.84
CA ARG A 189 10.52 -9.87 -14.55
C ARG A 189 10.24 -9.97 -13.04
N GLN A 190 10.81 -10.97 -12.36
CA GLN A 190 10.69 -11.09 -10.89
C GLN A 190 11.41 -9.95 -10.16
N ARG A 191 12.56 -9.50 -10.67
CA ARG A 191 13.27 -8.34 -10.16
C ARG A 191 12.41 -7.07 -10.14
N CYS A 192 11.51 -6.88 -11.10
CA CYS A 192 10.58 -5.74 -11.11
C CYS A 192 9.72 -5.68 -9.84
N SER A 193 9.36 -6.83 -9.23
CA SER A 193 8.63 -6.86 -7.96
C SER A 193 9.45 -6.23 -6.82
N VAL A 194 10.70 -6.62 -6.70
CA VAL A 194 11.61 -6.11 -5.66
C VAL A 194 11.97 -4.63 -5.89
N ASP A 195 12.29 -4.27 -7.14
CA ASP A 195 12.64 -2.89 -7.49
C ASP A 195 11.44 -1.94 -7.29
N PHE A 196 10.21 -2.38 -7.61
CA PHE A 196 9.00 -1.60 -7.36
C PHE A 196 8.78 -1.38 -5.85
N ALA A 197 8.85 -2.45 -5.05
CA ALA A 197 8.69 -2.33 -3.60
C ALA A 197 9.75 -1.41 -2.97
N PHE A 198 11.00 -1.53 -3.41
CA PHE A 198 12.09 -0.68 -2.96
C PHE A 198 11.82 0.81 -3.29
N LEU A 199 11.41 1.10 -4.51
CA LEU A 199 11.09 2.47 -4.95
C LEU A 199 9.86 3.04 -4.24
N ASP A 200 8.80 2.24 -4.08
CA ASP A 200 7.55 2.66 -3.44
C ASP A 200 7.77 2.99 -1.95
N VAL A 201 8.50 2.14 -1.23
CA VAL A 201 8.88 2.38 0.17
C VAL A 201 9.81 3.59 0.29
N ALA A 202 10.80 3.71 -0.59
CA ALA A 202 11.74 4.85 -0.58
C ALA A 202 11.02 6.17 -0.83
N LEU A 203 10.11 6.21 -1.81
CA LEU A 203 9.32 7.38 -2.18
C LEU A 203 8.38 7.80 -1.05
N SER A 204 7.70 6.82 -0.43
CA SER A 204 6.66 7.05 0.57
C SER A 204 7.22 7.44 1.93
N LEU A 205 8.28 6.76 2.39
CA LEU A 205 8.82 6.97 3.73
C LEU A 205 9.93 8.00 3.80
N ASN A 206 10.61 8.25 2.68
CA ASN A 206 11.86 9.02 2.65
C ASN A 206 12.84 8.62 3.78
N HIS A 207 12.95 7.29 3.99
CA HIS A 207 13.80 6.73 5.06
C HIS A 207 15.28 6.99 4.77
N PRO A 208 16.12 7.35 5.76
CA PRO A 208 17.54 7.69 5.53
C PRO A 208 18.33 6.62 4.76
N ALA A 209 18.06 5.32 5.01
CA ALA A 209 18.70 4.21 4.30
C ALA A 209 18.25 4.07 2.83
N LEU A 210 17.10 4.65 2.46
CA LEU A 210 16.50 4.60 1.13
C LEU A 210 16.28 5.98 0.53
N SER A 211 17.15 6.95 0.85
CA SER A 211 17.00 8.38 0.53
C SER A 211 16.55 8.64 -0.91
N PHE A 212 15.22 8.74 -1.12
CA PHE A 212 14.65 9.01 -2.44
C PHE A 212 14.90 10.46 -2.86
N PHE A 213 14.90 11.37 -1.90
CA PHE A 213 15.09 12.79 -2.12
C PHE A 213 16.40 13.28 -1.52
N ARG A 214 16.93 14.37 -2.08
CA ARG A 214 17.99 15.16 -1.51
C ARG A 214 17.64 16.64 -1.58
N MET A 215 18.20 17.44 -0.70
CA MET A 215 18.16 18.91 -0.79
C MET A 215 19.36 19.37 -1.60
N GLN A 216 19.11 20.20 -2.62
CA GLN A 216 20.13 20.86 -3.43
C GLN A 216 19.72 22.32 -3.65
N ASP A 217 20.57 23.24 -3.24
CA ASP A 217 20.32 24.70 -3.36
C ASP A 217 18.96 25.14 -2.78
N GLY A 218 18.59 24.57 -1.62
CA GLY A 218 17.32 24.85 -0.94
C GLY A 218 16.08 24.23 -1.61
N ARG A 219 16.26 23.42 -2.66
CA ARG A 219 15.17 22.72 -3.35
C ARG A 219 15.28 21.22 -3.16
N ARG A 220 14.14 20.57 -3.05
CA ARG A 220 14.07 19.11 -3.05
C ARG A 220 14.24 18.58 -4.48
N THR A 221 15.11 17.61 -4.65
CA THR A 221 15.36 16.93 -5.92
C THR A 221 15.43 15.42 -5.70
N ILE A 222 15.22 14.65 -6.75
CA ILE A 222 15.43 13.20 -6.69
C ILE A 222 16.93 12.89 -6.51
N ASN A 223 17.23 11.91 -5.68
CA ASN A 223 18.56 11.35 -5.59
C ASN A 223 18.94 10.68 -6.94
N PRO A 224 20.07 11.04 -7.58
CA PRO A 224 20.45 10.46 -8.86
C PRO A 224 20.44 8.94 -8.88
N VAL A 225 20.91 8.29 -7.82
CA VAL A 225 20.90 6.82 -7.71
C VAL A 225 19.47 6.28 -7.74
N MET A 226 18.51 6.96 -7.08
CA MET A 226 17.10 6.56 -7.13
C MET A 226 16.48 6.82 -8.50
N LYS A 227 16.92 7.87 -9.18
CA LYS A 227 16.49 8.12 -10.56
C LYS A 227 16.95 6.98 -11.48
N ASP A 228 18.19 6.52 -11.36
CA ASP A 228 18.70 5.42 -12.15
C ASP A 228 17.94 4.11 -11.85
N TYR A 229 17.60 3.87 -10.60
CA TYR A 229 16.78 2.71 -10.21
C TYR A 229 15.36 2.79 -10.79
N LEU A 230 14.75 3.96 -10.74
CA LEU A 230 13.42 4.21 -11.31
C LEU A 230 13.42 4.02 -12.84
N ASP A 231 14.41 4.58 -13.54
CA ASP A 231 14.57 4.42 -14.99
C ASP A 231 14.85 2.94 -15.35
N ARG A 232 15.65 2.22 -14.56
CA ARG A 232 15.90 0.78 -14.76
C ARG A 232 14.65 -0.05 -14.55
N PHE A 233 13.86 0.23 -13.51
CA PHE A 233 12.59 -0.45 -13.26
C PHE A 233 11.67 -0.35 -14.49
N VAL A 234 11.49 0.85 -15.04
CA VAL A 234 10.65 1.05 -16.23
C VAL A 234 11.17 0.27 -17.42
N ARG A 235 12.50 0.37 -17.72
CA ARG A 235 13.11 -0.41 -18.81
C ARG A 235 12.94 -1.92 -18.64
N ASN A 236 13.08 -2.43 -17.42
CA ASN A 236 12.89 -3.86 -17.14
C ASN A 236 11.43 -4.27 -17.32
N CYS A 237 10.47 -3.45 -16.88
CA CYS A 237 9.05 -3.70 -17.12
C CYS A 237 8.75 -3.78 -18.62
N GLU A 238 9.24 -2.84 -19.41
CA GLU A 238 9.08 -2.82 -20.86
C GLU A 238 9.69 -4.07 -21.51
N ALA A 239 10.95 -4.38 -21.22
CA ALA A 239 11.68 -5.53 -21.77
C ALA A 239 11.03 -6.88 -21.43
N THR A 240 10.37 -6.96 -20.29
CA THR A 240 9.71 -8.18 -19.78
C THR A 240 8.21 -8.26 -20.09
N GLY A 241 7.60 -7.16 -20.59
CA GLY A 241 6.22 -7.11 -20.99
C GLY A 241 5.25 -6.78 -19.84
N ILE A 242 5.73 -6.20 -18.72
CA ILE A 242 4.89 -5.69 -17.63
C ILE A 242 4.32 -4.34 -18.08
N LYS A 243 3.02 -4.30 -18.38
CA LYS A 243 2.34 -3.10 -18.90
C LYS A 243 1.67 -2.28 -17.81
N THR A 244 1.16 -2.94 -16.76
CA THR A 244 0.43 -2.31 -15.67
C THR A 244 0.90 -2.82 -14.32
N ILE A 245 0.91 -1.93 -13.34
CA ILE A 245 1.29 -2.21 -11.94
C ILE A 245 0.07 -2.67 -11.14
N ASP A 246 -1.14 -2.22 -11.50
CA ASP A 246 -2.39 -2.46 -10.79
C ASP A 246 -3.54 -2.86 -11.72
N GLU A 247 -4.70 -3.12 -11.12
CA GLU A 247 -5.93 -3.48 -11.86
C GLU A 247 -6.54 -2.34 -12.66
N ASN A 248 -6.23 -1.08 -12.33
CA ASN A 248 -6.78 0.11 -12.99
C ASN A 248 -5.96 0.57 -14.20
N GLY A 249 -4.91 -0.18 -14.56
CA GLY A 249 -4.08 0.13 -15.73
C GLY A 249 -2.97 1.13 -15.45
N TYR A 250 -2.59 1.35 -14.18
CA TYR A 250 -1.48 2.23 -13.82
C TYR A 250 -0.17 1.66 -14.36
N SER A 251 0.45 2.38 -15.29
CA SER A 251 1.65 1.90 -15.98
C SER A 251 2.94 2.21 -15.23
N PRO A 252 4.04 1.46 -15.47
CA PRO A 252 5.36 1.79 -14.94
C PRO A 252 5.83 3.21 -15.29
N GLU A 253 5.53 3.71 -16.50
CA GLU A 253 5.88 5.07 -16.90
C GLU A 253 5.02 6.13 -16.18
N ALA A 254 3.74 5.84 -15.93
CA ALA A 254 2.89 6.71 -15.10
C ALA A 254 3.41 6.79 -13.66
N TYR A 255 3.86 5.66 -13.09
CA TYR A 255 4.52 5.62 -11.79
C TYR A 255 5.80 6.47 -11.79
N ARG A 256 6.66 6.32 -12.81
CA ARG A 256 7.87 7.13 -12.97
C ARG A 256 7.56 8.62 -13.01
N THR A 257 6.62 9.01 -13.85
CA THR A 257 6.18 10.42 -13.98
C THR A 257 5.69 10.97 -12.66
N GLN A 258 4.89 10.20 -11.93
CA GLN A 258 4.39 10.59 -10.63
C GLN A 258 5.51 10.74 -9.59
N ALA A 259 6.46 9.79 -9.54
CA ALA A 259 7.60 9.86 -8.64
C ALA A 259 8.48 11.11 -8.90
N LEU A 260 8.70 11.45 -10.17
CA LEU A 260 9.43 12.66 -10.56
C LEU A 260 8.66 13.94 -10.18
N ASN A 261 7.34 13.96 -10.35
CA ASN A 261 6.49 15.09 -9.95
C ASN A 261 6.54 15.30 -8.44
N VAL A 262 6.47 14.23 -7.64
CA VAL A 262 6.62 14.30 -6.18
C VAL A 262 8.00 14.82 -5.80
N ALA A 263 9.07 14.41 -6.49
CA ALA A 263 10.42 14.90 -6.25
C ALA A 263 10.56 16.38 -6.56
N ALA A 264 9.84 16.88 -7.56
CA ALA A 264 9.89 18.30 -7.97
C ALA A 264 8.96 19.20 -7.15
N MET A 265 8.17 18.68 -6.22
CA MET A 265 7.29 19.48 -5.37
C MET A 265 8.08 20.51 -4.57
N ALA A 266 7.62 21.75 -4.60
CA ALA A 266 8.21 22.81 -3.80
C ALA A 266 7.90 22.58 -2.32
N VAL A 267 8.93 22.62 -1.49
CA VAL A 267 8.77 22.64 -0.03
C VAL A 267 8.35 24.05 0.39
N LYS A 268 7.17 24.17 0.99
CA LYS A 268 6.70 25.43 1.55
C LYS A 268 7.21 25.59 2.98
N PRO A 269 7.99 26.62 3.28
CA PRO A 269 8.35 26.94 4.66
C PRO A 269 7.11 27.16 5.51
N ASN A 270 7.06 26.53 6.68
CA ASN A 270 5.97 26.70 7.63
C ASN A 270 6.50 26.65 9.06
N LYS A 271 5.80 27.29 10.00
CA LYS A 271 6.20 27.39 11.41
C LYS A 271 6.10 26.06 12.17
N ALA A 272 5.32 25.11 11.65
CA ALA A 272 5.15 23.80 12.23
C ALA A 272 6.23 22.79 11.79
N ALA A 273 7.08 23.14 10.82
CA ALA A 273 8.15 22.27 10.33
C ALA A 273 9.10 21.86 11.47
N GLY A 274 9.30 20.55 11.64
CA GLY A 274 10.17 20.00 12.68
C GLY A 274 9.64 20.12 14.12
N LYS A 275 8.39 20.56 14.30
CA LYS A 275 7.74 20.64 15.62
C LYS A 275 7.13 19.32 16.03
N GLN A 276 6.81 19.17 17.32
CA GLN A 276 6.14 17.98 17.83
C GLN A 276 4.69 17.97 17.36
N ILE A 277 4.28 16.85 16.77
CA ILE A 277 2.92 16.65 16.27
C ILE A 277 2.37 15.38 16.86
N SER A 278 1.13 15.47 17.34
CA SER A 278 0.38 14.33 17.85
C SER A 278 -0.96 14.23 17.14
N SER A 279 -1.31 13.05 16.67
CA SER A 279 -2.67 12.75 16.27
C SER A 279 -3.44 12.34 17.52
N LEU A 280 -4.49 13.06 17.86
CA LEU A 280 -5.33 12.80 19.04
C LEU A 280 -6.38 11.72 18.74
N THR A 281 -6.65 11.47 17.47
CA THR A 281 -7.51 10.39 16.99
C THR A 281 -6.67 9.39 16.18
N PRO A 282 -7.07 8.11 16.10
CA PRO A 282 -6.28 7.10 15.40
C PRO A 282 -6.12 7.40 13.90
N VAL A 283 -4.90 7.37 13.41
CA VAL A 283 -4.65 7.31 11.96
C VAL A 283 -4.96 5.90 11.48
N SER A 284 -5.64 5.76 10.35
CA SER A 284 -5.89 4.43 9.76
C SER A 284 -4.57 3.77 9.36
N PRO A 285 -4.28 2.54 9.82
CA PRO A 285 -3.05 1.83 9.45
C PRO A 285 -2.88 1.63 7.95
N LEU A 286 -3.97 1.63 7.18
CA LEU A 286 -3.95 1.53 5.72
C LEU A 286 -3.46 2.81 5.03
N TYR A 287 -3.48 3.94 5.74
CA TYR A 287 -3.18 5.26 5.20
C TYR A 287 -2.18 6.03 6.10
N ASP A 288 -1.39 5.30 6.88
CA ASP A 288 -0.32 5.86 7.71
C ASP A 288 1.03 5.68 7.01
N VAL A 289 1.29 6.51 6.03
CA VAL A 289 2.55 6.50 5.30
C VAL A 289 3.40 7.71 5.71
N GLY A 290 4.46 7.45 6.43
CA GLY A 290 5.38 8.50 6.90
C GLY A 290 5.04 9.12 8.26
N GLY A 291 3.92 8.73 8.89
CA GLY A 291 3.50 9.22 10.20
C GLY A 291 3.06 10.69 10.20
N THR A 292 2.79 11.23 11.38
CA THR A 292 2.30 12.59 11.56
C THR A 292 3.24 13.68 11.04
N ARG A 293 4.53 13.38 10.81
CA ARG A 293 5.48 14.32 10.20
C ARG A 293 5.09 14.75 8.78
N ALA A 294 4.36 13.90 8.05
CA ALA A 294 3.84 14.23 6.72
C ALA A 294 2.86 15.43 6.72
N LEU A 295 2.28 15.75 7.88
CA LEU A 295 1.36 16.91 8.01
C LEU A 295 2.07 18.26 8.02
N THR A 296 3.39 18.32 8.29
CA THR A 296 4.12 19.59 8.47
C THR A 296 5.47 19.64 7.76
N ASP A 297 5.75 18.67 6.89
CA ASP A 297 7.00 18.59 6.12
C ASP A 297 7.12 19.68 5.03
N GLY A 298 6.11 20.53 4.89
CA GLY A 298 6.05 21.60 3.90
C GLY A 298 5.62 21.16 2.51
N LEU A 299 5.19 19.90 2.37
CA LEU A 299 4.69 19.36 1.11
C LEU A 299 3.17 19.25 1.17
N PHE A 300 2.54 19.63 0.09
CA PHE A 300 1.16 19.20 -0.14
C PHE A 300 1.15 17.78 -0.69
N GLY A 301 0.12 16.99 -0.34
CA GLY A 301 -0.02 15.63 -0.80
C GLY A 301 -0.08 15.53 -2.33
N GLY A 302 0.37 14.41 -2.87
CA GLY A 302 0.40 14.13 -4.30
C GLY A 302 -0.99 13.89 -4.90
N GLN A 303 -1.03 13.67 -6.23
CA GLN A 303 -2.25 13.38 -7.00
C GLN A 303 -2.82 11.97 -6.73
N HIS A 304 -2.20 11.21 -5.85
CA HIS A 304 -2.63 9.87 -5.45
C HIS A 304 -2.60 9.77 -3.93
N PHE A 305 -3.60 9.14 -3.30
CA PHE A 305 -3.73 9.05 -1.84
C PHE A 305 -2.56 8.34 -1.14
N ARG A 306 -1.74 7.57 -1.86
CA ARG A 306 -0.52 6.92 -1.32
C ARG A 306 0.67 7.86 -1.16
N LEU A 307 0.60 9.07 -1.68
CA LEU A 307 1.75 9.97 -1.75
C LEU A 307 1.56 11.16 -0.82
N ASN A 308 2.18 11.05 0.35
CA ASN A 308 2.22 12.11 1.36
C ASN A 308 0.83 12.51 1.89
N TRP A 309 0.02 11.50 2.24
CA TRP A 309 -1.30 11.66 2.86
C TRP A 309 -1.41 10.80 4.13
N LEU A 310 -2.16 11.30 5.11
CA LEU A 310 -2.65 10.51 6.23
C LEU A 310 -4.16 10.36 6.14
N GLY A 311 -4.69 9.16 6.43
CA GLY A 311 -6.10 8.87 6.37
C GLY A 311 -6.71 8.62 7.75
N TYR A 312 -7.94 9.10 7.94
CA TYR A 312 -8.75 8.89 9.14
C TYR A 312 -10.03 8.19 8.72
N GLN A 313 -10.23 6.97 9.18
CA GLN A 313 -11.36 6.13 8.76
C GLN A 313 -12.37 5.99 9.90
N GLY A 314 -13.59 6.47 9.67
CA GLY A 314 -14.67 6.41 10.67
C GLY A 314 -14.49 7.37 11.85
N HIS A 315 -13.48 8.22 11.83
CA HIS A 315 -13.13 9.20 12.87
C HIS A 315 -12.96 10.60 12.30
N ASP A 316 -13.13 11.61 13.16
CA ASP A 316 -12.65 12.95 12.87
C ASP A 316 -11.12 12.96 12.91
N MET A 317 -10.49 13.80 12.11
CA MET A 317 -9.08 14.10 12.27
C MET A 317 -8.91 15.12 13.39
N GLU A 318 -8.13 14.80 14.41
CA GLU A 318 -7.69 15.75 15.42
C GLU A 318 -6.19 15.72 15.56
N VAL A 319 -5.54 16.83 15.23
CA VAL A 319 -4.08 16.97 15.25
C VAL A 319 -3.69 18.13 16.13
N LEU A 320 -2.74 17.87 17.04
CA LEU A 320 -2.13 18.84 17.92
C LEU A 320 -0.68 19.10 17.54
N ILE A 321 -0.33 20.36 17.35
CA ILE A 321 1.02 20.84 17.08
C ILE A 321 1.50 21.63 18.29
N ASP A 322 2.61 21.20 18.89
CA ASP A 322 3.33 21.96 19.92
C ASP A 322 4.51 22.69 19.28
N PHE A 323 4.45 23.99 19.21
CA PHE A 323 5.52 24.83 18.68
C PHE A 323 6.75 24.87 19.60
N GLY A 324 6.64 24.37 20.85
CA GLY A 324 7.68 24.46 21.88
C GLY A 324 7.73 25.82 22.58
N GLN A 325 7.46 26.89 21.86
CA GLN A 325 7.32 28.27 22.31
C GLN A 325 6.12 28.94 21.62
N ALA A 326 5.69 30.08 22.13
CA ALA A 326 4.58 30.80 21.51
C ALA A 326 5.02 31.40 20.18
N GLU A 327 4.29 31.08 19.11
CA GLU A 327 4.46 31.58 17.74
C GLU A 327 3.30 32.51 17.38
N THR A 328 3.57 33.47 16.52
CA THR A 328 2.55 34.39 16.00
C THR A 328 2.21 34.03 14.56
N PHE A 329 0.93 33.82 14.27
CA PHE A 329 0.43 33.45 12.94
C PHE A 329 -1.02 33.91 12.75
N SER A 330 -1.45 34.01 11.49
CA SER A 330 -2.79 34.48 11.11
C SER A 330 -3.41 33.60 10.01
N ARG A 331 -2.73 32.51 9.63
CA ARG A 331 -3.19 31.64 8.54
C ARG A 331 -2.75 30.21 8.75
N VAL A 332 -3.65 29.28 8.46
CA VAL A 332 -3.39 27.85 8.35
C VAL A 332 -3.75 27.39 6.94
N GLU A 333 -2.83 26.71 6.28
CA GLU A 333 -3.06 26.09 4.99
C GLU A 333 -3.09 24.55 5.14
N THR A 334 -4.10 23.91 4.57
CA THR A 334 -4.24 22.44 4.58
C THR A 334 -4.63 21.94 3.20
N ASN A 335 -4.30 20.67 2.93
CA ASN A 335 -4.87 19.94 1.81
C ASN A 335 -5.68 18.77 2.30
N PHE A 336 -6.79 18.49 1.63
CA PHE A 336 -7.54 17.24 1.75
C PHE A 336 -7.62 16.57 0.39
N PHE A 337 -7.66 15.24 0.38
CA PHE A 337 -7.78 14.48 -0.85
C PHE A 337 -9.23 14.09 -1.09
N LEU A 338 -9.71 14.29 -2.31
CA LEU A 338 -11.01 13.85 -2.76
C LEU A 338 -10.85 12.71 -3.75
N ASP A 339 -11.42 11.56 -3.45
CA ASP A 339 -11.53 10.42 -4.37
C ASP A 339 -12.78 9.62 -4.01
N LEU A 340 -13.89 9.99 -4.61
CA LEU A 340 -15.19 9.36 -4.32
C LEU A 340 -15.22 7.88 -4.72
N VAL A 341 -14.47 7.47 -5.74
CA VAL A 341 -14.38 6.05 -6.14
C VAL A 341 -13.77 5.20 -5.04
N SER A 342 -12.83 5.76 -4.29
CA SER A 342 -12.16 5.10 -3.15
C SER A 342 -12.77 5.49 -1.79
N TRP A 343 -13.98 6.05 -1.74
CA TRP A 343 -14.66 6.53 -0.52
C TRP A 343 -13.84 7.53 0.30
N ILE A 344 -13.04 8.36 -0.36
CA ILE A 344 -12.28 9.43 0.29
C ILE A 344 -13.03 10.74 0.07
N PHE A 345 -13.58 11.27 1.17
CA PHE A 345 -14.42 12.47 1.18
C PHE A 345 -13.67 13.66 1.76
N LEU A 346 -14.07 14.86 1.36
CA LEU A 346 -13.66 16.08 2.05
C LEU A 346 -14.30 16.13 3.45
N PRO A 347 -13.67 16.79 4.44
CA PRO A 347 -14.31 16.98 5.73
C PRO A 347 -15.55 17.90 5.61
N LEU A 348 -16.51 17.71 6.50
CA LEU A 348 -17.72 18.55 6.58
C LEU A 348 -17.44 19.94 7.15
N GLU A 349 -16.44 20.02 8.04
CA GLU A 349 -16.07 21.23 8.75
C GLU A 349 -14.60 21.15 9.15
N VAL A 350 -13.90 22.29 9.15
CA VAL A 350 -12.57 22.42 9.73
C VAL A 350 -12.61 23.48 10.83
N ARG A 351 -12.05 23.13 12.00
CA ARG A 351 -11.85 24.05 13.14
C ARG A 351 -10.38 24.25 13.40
N ILE A 352 -10.03 25.49 13.66
CA ILE A 352 -8.68 25.91 14.07
C ILE A 352 -8.79 26.46 15.49
N GLU A 353 -8.07 25.83 16.39
CA GLU A 353 -8.10 26.16 17.82
C GLU A 353 -6.67 26.38 18.32
N VAL A 354 -6.49 27.30 19.24
CA VAL A 354 -5.18 27.68 19.79
C VAL A 354 -5.18 27.63 21.31
N SER A 355 -4.00 27.37 21.89
CA SER A 355 -3.84 27.32 23.34
C SER A 355 -2.39 27.70 23.74
N ASP A 356 -2.24 28.26 24.94
CA ASP A 356 -0.93 28.53 25.55
C ASP A 356 -0.48 27.39 26.48
N ASN A 357 -1.42 26.61 27.03
CA ASN A 357 -1.16 25.55 28.02
C ASN A 357 -1.42 24.13 27.52
N GLY A 358 -1.95 23.98 26.29
CA GLY A 358 -2.26 22.68 25.67
C GLY A 358 -3.49 21.98 26.24
N LYS A 359 -4.30 22.67 27.08
CA LYS A 359 -5.52 22.14 27.73
C LYS A 359 -6.74 22.98 27.37
N ASP A 360 -6.65 24.27 27.52
CA ASP A 360 -7.75 25.21 27.27
C ASP A 360 -7.57 25.78 25.87
N PHE A 361 -8.48 25.46 24.97
CA PHE A 361 -8.42 25.84 23.57
C PHE A 361 -9.49 26.88 23.24
N ASN A 362 -9.08 27.92 22.50
CA ASN A 362 -9.96 28.92 21.95
C ASN A 362 -10.05 28.73 20.43
N THR A 363 -11.27 28.66 19.90
CA THR A 363 -11.50 28.57 18.46
C THR A 363 -11.22 29.93 17.83
N VAL A 364 -10.32 29.97 16.86
CA VAL A 364 -9.96 31.17 16.09
C VAL A 364 -10.57 31.17 14.68
N HIS A 365 -10.92 29.97 14.16
CA HIS A 365 -11.60 29.85 12.88
C HIS A 365 -12.42 28.56 12.82
N THR A 366 -13.58 28.64 12.15
CA THR A 366 -14.40 27.47 11.78
C THR A 366 -14.95 27.68 10.39
N GLU A 367 -14.79 26.70 9.52
CA GLU A 367 -15.32 26.74 8.18
C GLU A 367 -16.02 25.42 7.83
N LYS A 368 -17.28 25.54 7.35
CA LYS A 368 -18.03 24.43 6.79
C LYS A 368 -17.65 24.25 5.33
N ILE A 369 -17.31 23.03 4.97
CA ILE A 369 -16.87 22.70 3.62
C ILE A 369 -18.06 22.15 2.84
N SER A 370 -18.40 22.80 1.73
CA SER A 370 -19.42 22.32 0.81
C SER A 370 -18.85 21.16 -0.01
N GLU A 371 -19.58 20.05 -0.04
CA GLU A 371 -19.19 18.94 -0.89
C GLU A 371 -19.23 19.36 -2.38
N PRO A 372 -18.16 19.00 -3.15
CA PRO A 372 -18.23 19.15 -4.60
C PRO A 372 -19.28 18.18 -5.13
N VAL A 373 -20.31 18.71 -5.77
CA VAL A 373 -21.39 17.92 -6.39
C VAL A 373 -20.80 16.87 -7.33
N ARG A 374 -20.85 15.58 -6.90
CA ARG A 374 -20.68 14.36 -7.71
C ARG A 374 -19.51 14.34 -8.70
N ASN A 375 -18.36 14.91 -8.35
CA ASN A 375 -17.17 14.80 -9.18
C ASN A 375 -16.37 13.54 -8.75
N PHE A 376 -16.44 12.47 -9.54
CA PHE A 376 -15.72 11.21 -9.31
C PHE A 376 -14.22 11.27 -9.65
N GLY A 377 -13.67 12.44 -9.95
CA GLY A 377 -12.24 12.61 -10.20
C GLY A 377 -11.42 12.60 -8.92
N GLN A 378 -10.21 12.09 -9.00
CA GLN A 378 -9.22 12.16 -7.92
C GLN A 378 -8.51 13.51 -7.95
N LYS A 379 -8.45 14.23 -6.82
CA LYS A 379 -7.69 15.48 -6.71
C LYS A 379 -7.37 15.89 -5.28
N PRO A 380 -6.20 16.50 -5.03
CA PRO A 380 -5.97 17.30 -3.84
C PRO A 380 -6.80 18.59 -3.91
N VAL A 381 -7.38 18.97 -2.78
CA VAL A 381 -8.13 20.22 -2.62
C VAL A 381 -7.43 21.06 -1.55
N HIS A 382 -7.03 22.26 -1.93
CA HIS A 382 -6.30 23.19 -1.07
C HIS A 382 -7.28 24.11 -0.32
N PHE A 383 -7.03 24.30 0.98
CA PHE A 383 -7.75 25.23 1.84
C PHE A 383 -6.77 26.20 2.50
N SER A 384 -7.20 27.44 2.63
CA SER A 384 -6.45 28.51 3.31
C SER A 384 -7.37 29.24 4.28
N PHE A 385 -7.20 28.98 5.57
CA PHE A 385 -8.00 29.53 6.65
C PHE A 385 -7.27 30.75 7.23
N SER A 386 -7.87 31.92 7.10
CA SER A 386 -7.34 33.20 7.64
C SER A 386 -8.12 33.65 8.84
N PHE A 387 -7.45 34.17 9.85
CA PHE A 387 -8.01 34.68 11.09
C PHE A 387 -7.17 35.86 11.63
N PRO A 388 -7.64 36.64 12.62
CA PRO A 388 -6.83 37.69 13.22
C PRO A 388 -5.49 37.19 13.74
N GLU A 389 -4.46 37.98 13.64
CA GLU A 389 -3.12 37.64 14.12
C GLU A 389 -3.21 37.14 15.57
N THR A 390 -2.75 35.90 15.79
CA THR A 390 -2.88 35.18 17.05
C THR A 390 -1.53 34.64 17.47
N ARG A 391 -1.22 34.80 18.77
CA ARG A 391 0.02 34.25 19.36
C ARG A 391 -0.36 33.10 20.29
N ALA A 392 0.21 31.90 20.05
CA ALA A 392 -0.06 30.70 20.84
C ALA A 392 1.10 29.71 20.79
N LYS A 393 1.19 28.86 21.81
CA LYS A 393 2.16 27.77 21.87
C LYS A 393 1.66 26.48 21.20
N PHE A 394 0.33 26.25 21.25
CA PHE A 394 -0.30 25.04 20.70
C PHE A 394 -1.31 25.42 19.62
N LEU A 395 -1.34 24.62 18.56
CA LEU A 395 -2.34 24.68 17.50
C LEU A 395 -3.01 23.33 17.38
N LYS A 396 -4.35 23.30 17.49
CA LYS A 396 -5.16 22.12 17.24
C LYS A 396 -5.99 22.34 15.96
N ILE A 397 -5.96 21.34 15.08
CA ILE A 397 -6.75 21.33 13.85
C ILE A 397 -7.67 20.12 13.93
N THR A 398 -8.99 20.38 13.84
CA THR A 398 -10.01 19.35 13.79
C THR A 398 -10.71 19.38 12.44
N ALA A 399 -10.73 18.25 11.73
CA ALA A 399 -11.50 18.09 10.50
C ALA A 399 -12.61 17.04 10.74
N ILE A 400 -13.86 17.49 10.68
CA ILE A 400 -15.04 16.66 10.96
C ILE A 400 -15.33 15.81 9.72
N SER A 401 -15.30 14.49 9.88
CA SER A 401 -15.53 13.53 8.81
C SER A 401 -17.01 13.10 8.72
N HIS A 402 -17.38 12.50 7.60
CA HIS A 402 -18.68 11.84 7.42
C HIS A 402 -18.88 10.62 8.34
N LYS A 403 -17.80 10.01 8.84
CA LYS A 403 -17.73 8.79 9.67
C LYS A 403 -18.28 7.54 8.99
N THR A 404 -19.35 7.68 8.23
CA THR A 404 -19.96 6.63 7.40
C THR A 404 -20.11 7.13 5.97
N CYS A 405 -20.25 6.20 5.02
CA CYS A 405 -20.50 6.57 3.64
C CYS A 405 -21.83 7.36 3.55
N PRO A 406 -21.84 8.54 2.92
CA PRO A 406 -23.06 9.33 2.77
C PRO A 406 -24.12 8.62 1.92
N ASP A 407 -25.40 8.78 2.24
CA ASP A 407 -26.52 8.13 1.53
C ASP A 407 -26.60 8.45 0.03
N TRP A 408 -26.04 9.58 -0.38
CA TRP A 408 -26.00 9.97 -1.80
C TRP A 408 -24.91 9.23 -2.60
N HIS A 409 -23.95 8.60 -1.92
CA HIS A 409 -22.88 7.82 -2.55
C HIS A 409 -23.39 6.40 -2.80
N ARG A 410 -23.33 5.96 -4.04
CA ARG A 410 -23.71 4.60 -4.43
C ARG A 410 -22.53 3.66 -4.11
N GLY A 411 -22.41 3.21 -2.88
CA GLY A 411 -21.35 2.40 -2.33
C GLY A 411 -20.71 1.35 -3.24
#